data_b1f5605e1b6ff7bdbbe54a75c0e20edb
#
_entry.id   b1f5605e1b6ff7bdbbe54a75c0e20edb
#
_cell.length_a   1.000
_cell.length_b   1.000
_cell.length_c   1.000
_cell.angle_alpha   90.00
_cell.angle_beta   90.00
_cell.angle_gamma   90.00
#
_symmetry.space_group_name_H-M   'P 1'
#
loop_
_entity.id
_entity.type
_entity.pdbx_description
1 polymer ?
#
loop_
_entity_poly.entity_id
_entity_poly.type
_entity_poly.pdbx_seq_one_letter_code
_entity_poly.pdbx_strand_id
1 'polypeptide(L)'
;SDKHYMKVKFISNACCIVETNAGTQILTDPWIENGVFEGSWCHFHKLKTTINDLKNIDAIYVSHIHPDHYDDRFFNFPKDIPIIVLDHGLNFLHRKLLDSGYKNLIKIKDKETIKFKDLELTLFAPFVKHNFFEDNTKIGNLIDSAIVFQSDNQSIFNANDNQPSNDTCRELKSLFGNFDLAMMNYNNAGPYPSCFNNLTEEEKHIEHNNNLLRNIDFLHSNLKILMPKYFLPFAGAYVLGGKNHYKNKYLGTTTWDKCIE
;
A
#
# COMPACT_ATOMS: atom_id res chain seq x y z
N SER A 1 34.01 -7.50 -3.53
CA SER A 1 33.41 -6.21 -3.16
C SER A 1 32.03 -6.46 -2.57
N ASP A 2 31.88 -6.12 -1.31
CA ASP A 2 30.60 -6.23 -0.63
C ASP A 2 29.58 -5.36 -1.39
N LYS A 3 28.63 -6.01 -2.04
CA LYS A 3 27.58 -5.31 -2.75
C LYS A 3 26.65 -4.70 -1.70
N HIS A 4 26.55 -3.39 -1.72
CA HIS A 4 25.65 -2.64 -0.86
C HIS A 4 24.24 -2.68 -1.46
N TYR A 5 23.28 -3.26 -0.75
CA TYR A 5 21.90 -3.37 -1.20
C TYR A 5 20.94 -2.84 -0.15
N MET A 6 19.87 -2.19 -0.61
CA MET A 6 18.68 -2.05 0.21
C MET A 6 18.01 -3.43 0.38
N LYS A 7 17.39 -3.65 1.54
CA LYS A 7 16.64 -4.85 1.88
C LYS A 7 15.19 -4.50 2.11
N VAL A 8 14.30 -5.39 1.69
CA VAL A 8 12.88 -5.30 2.02
C VAL A 8 12.49 -6.56 2.78
N LYS A 9 12.00 -6.39 3.99
CA LYS A 9 11.38 -7.45 4.78
C LYS A 9 9.88 -7.32 4.69
N PHE A 10 9.25 -8.19 3.90
CA PHE A 10 7.79 -8.26 3.81
C PHE A 10 7.20 -8.85 5.08
N ILE A 11 6.15 -8.23 5.63
CA ILE A 11 5.45 -8.70 6.83
C ILE A 11 4.06 -9.19 6.44
N SER A 12 3.22 -8.32 5.91
CA SER A 12 1.91 -8.69 5.37
C SER A 12 1.24 -7.48 4.69
N ASN A 13 0.32 -7.72 3.77
CA ASN A 13 -0.46 -6.68 3.08
C ASN A 13 0.44 -5.54 2.54
N ALA A 14 0.30 -4.33 3.06
CA ALA A 14 1.14 -3.17 2.73
C ALA A 14 2.21 -2.88 3.81
N CYS A 15 2.44 -3.83 4.71
CA CYS A 15 3.41 -3.70 5.80
C CYS A 15 4.73 -4.39 5.42
N CYS A 16 5.78 -3.60 5.35
CA CYS A 16 7.16 -4.07 5.17
C CYS A 16 8.15 -3.16 5.91
N ILE A 17 9.38 -3.62 6.04
CA ILE A 17 10.51 -2.81 6.48
C ILE A 17 11.44 -2.63 5.29
N VAL A 18 11.73 -1.37 4.93
CA VAL A 18 12.78 -1.00 3.99
C VAL A 18 14.02 -0.64 4.79
N GLU A 19 15.12 -1.33 4.55
CA GLU A 19 16.38 -1.13 5.26
C GLU A 19 17.49 -0.75 4.27
N THR A 20 18.20 0.32 4.55
CA THR A 20 19.39 0.71 3.77
C THR A 20 20.62 -0.07 4.20
N ASN A 21 21.66 -0.04 3.40
CA ASN A 21 22.93 -0.66 3.76
C ASN A 21 23.54 -0.08 5.05
N ALA A 22 23.30 1.20 5.33
CA ALA A 22 23.74 1.85 6.57
C ALA A 22 22.88 1.49 7.80
N GLY A 23 21.79 0.73 7.60
CA GLY A 23 20.92 0.24 8.67
C GLY A 23 19.73 1.13 9.00
N THR A 24 19.44 2.16 8.19
CA THR A 24 18.21 2.95 8.36
C THR A 24 16.99 2.10 8.00
N GLN A 25 16.00 2.05 8.88
CA GLN A 25 14.81 1.22 8.74
C GLN A 25 13.54 2.06 8.72
N ILE A 26 12.75 1.92 7.66
CA ILE A 26 11.43 2.52 7.53
C ILE A 26 10.37 1.40 7.51
N LEU A 27 9.45 1.44 8.46
CA LEU A 27 8.27 0.58 8.49
C LEU A 27 7.15 1.22 7.67
N THR A 28 6.44 0.43 6.87
CA THR A 28 5.29 0.91 6.09
C THR A 28 3.99 0.30 6.60
N ASP A 29 2.92 1.09 6.65
CA ASP A 29 1.52 0.70 6.87
C ASP A 29 1.34 -0.51 7.82
N PRO A 30 1.59 -0.35 9.13
CA PRO A 30 1.77 -1.46 10.06
C PRO A 30 0.45 -2.09 10.52
N TRP A 31 -0.25 -2.76 9.62
CA TRP A 31 -1.39 -3.60 9.99
C TRP A 31 -0.91 -4.99 10.42
N ILE A 32 -0.90 -5.23 11.71
CA ILE A 32 -0.42 -6.49 12.34
C ILE A 32 -1.57 -7.24 13.00
N GLU A 33 -2.48 -6.54 13.65
CA GLU A 33 -3.56 -7.13 14.45
C GLU A 33 -4.79 -7.43 13.59
N ASN A 34 -5.46 -8.57 13.87
CA ASN A 34 -6.74 -8.89 13.27
C ASN A 34 -7.84 -7.96 13.76
N GLY A 35 -8.85 -7.74 12.93
CA GLY A 35 -10.06 -7.05 13.32
C GLY A 35 -10.11 -5.57 12.95
N VAL A 36 -9.32 -5.12 11.99
CA VAL A 36 -9.53 -3.80 11.36
C VAL A 36 -10.85 -3.78 10.59
N PHE A 37 -11.33 -2.61 10.17
CA PHE A 37 -12.66 -2.42 9.58
C PHE A 37 -13.76 -3.03 10.45
N GLU A 38 -13.86 -2.51 11.69
CA GLU A 38 -14.89 -2.90 12.66
C GLU A 38 -14.91 -4.42 12.97
N GLY A 39 -13.72 -5.02 13.03
CA GLY A 39 -13.56 -6.44 13.34
C GLY A 39 -13.66 -7.40 12.16
N SER A 40 -13.86 -6.89 10.94
CA SER A 40 -14.17 -7.75 9.79
C SER A 40 -12.95 -8.25 9.01
N TRP A 41 -11.85 -7.51 9.00
CA TRP A 41 -10.66 -7.90 8.24
C TRP A 41 -9.61 -8.57 9.12
N CYS A 42 -9.11 -9.71 8.63
CA CYS A 42 -8.13 -10.52 9.34
C CYS A 42 -7.01 -10.97 8.40
N HIS A 43 -5.88 -11.34 8.98
CA HIS A 43 -4.80 -12.00 8.27
C HIS A 43 -5.08 -13.49 8.12
N PHE A 44 -4.72 -14.04 6.97
CA PHE A 44 -4.64 -15.46 6.70
C PHE A 44 -3.24 -15.74 6.12
N HIS A 45 -2.38 -16.42 6.84
CA HIS A 45 -2.44 -17.02 8.17
C HIS A 45 -2.10 -16.02 9.29
N LYS A 46 -2.16 -16.52 10.56
CA LYS A 46 -1.72 -15.72 11.72
C LYS A 46 -0.28 -15.26 11.53
N LEU A 47 -0.04 -13.97 11.75
CA LEU A 47 1.29 -13.40 11.66
C LEU A 47 2.15 -13.83 12.85
N LYS A 48 3.43 -14.07 12.61
CA LYS A 48 4.44 -14.33 13.66
C LYS A 48 4.98 -13.03 14.26
N THR A 49 5.00 -11.95 13.45
CA THR A 49 5.48 -10.63 13.86
C THR A 49 4.45 -9.96 14.77
N THR A 50 4.93 -9.33 15.84
CA THR A 50 4.13 -8.51 16.76
C THR A 50 4.56 -7.05 16.68
N ILE A 51 3.75 -6.12 17.21
CA ILE A 51 4.13 -4.69 17.32
C ILE A 51 5.43 -4.53 18.13
N ASN A 52 5.67 -5.38 19.13
CA ASN A 52 6.90 -5.30 19.92
C ASN A 52 8.15 -5.59 19.09
N ASP A 53 8.06 -6.43 18.06
CA ASP A 53 9.16 -6.75 17.16
C ASP A 53 9.51 -5.56 16.22
N LEU A 54 8.65 -4.54 16.14
CA LEU A 54 8.74 -3.42 15.21
C LEU A 54 9.13 -2.08 15.89
N LYS A 55 9.56 -2.11 17.16
CA LYS A 55 9.84 -0.87 17.91
C LYS A 55 11.19 -0.21 17.61
N ASN A 56 12.12 -0.94 17.02
CA ASN A 56 13.49 -0.46 16.74
C ASN A 56 13.66 0.04 15.29
N ILE A 57 12.67 0.78 14.80
CA ILE A 57 12.67 1.38 13.47
C ILE A 57 12.96 2.88 13.58
N ASP A 58 13.43 3.48 12.50
CA ASP A 58 13.78 4.90 12.48
C ASP A 58 12.59 5.80 12.18
N ALA A 59 11.67 5.34 11.34
CA ALA A 59 10.44 6.06 11.02
C ALA A 59 9.37 5.10 10.51
N ILE A 60 8.12 5.58 10.48
CA ILE A 60 6.98 4.86 9.90
C ILE A 60 6.44 5.69 8.74
N TYR A 61 6.26 5.07 7.58
CA TYR A 61 5.47 5.64 6.49
C TYR A 61 4.03 5.14 6.59
N VAL A 62 3.09 6.05 6.70
CA VAL A 62 1.65 5.76 6.63
C VAL A 62 1.10 6.35 5.34
N SER A 63 0.66 5.48 4.43
CA SER A 63 0.24 5.88 3.10
C SER A 63 -1.09 6.62 3.10
N HIS A 64 -2.06 6.16 3.88
CA HIS A 64 -3.39 6.74 3.98
C HIS A 64 -4.16 6.21 5.18
N ILE A 65 -5.38 6.73 5.36
CA ILE A 65 -6.20 6.58 6.57
C ILE A 65 -6.99 5.26 6.67
N HIS A 66 -7.04 4.43 5.63
CA HIS A 66 -7.79 3.17 5.69
C HIS A 66 -7.27 2.27 6.81
N PRO A 67 -8.15 1.57 7.52
CA PRO A 67 -7.79 0.80 8.73
C PRO A 67 -6.78 -0.33 8.51
N ASP A 68 -6.66 -0.89 7.32
CA ASP A 68 -5.62 -1.89 6.97
C ASP A 68 -4.23 -1.26 6.68
N HIS A 69 -4.11 0.05 6.78
CA HIS A 69 -2.86 0.82 6.72
C HIS A 69 -2.60 1.60 8.02
N TYR A 70 -3.66 2.14 8.61
CA TYR A 70 -3.61 2.84 9.89
C TYR A 70 -4.90 2.64 10.68
N ASP A 71 -4.81 1.95 11.81
CA ASP A 71 -5.91 1.84 12.77
C ASP A 71 -5.41 2.33 14.13
N ASP A 72 -5.99 3.41 14.64
CA ASP A 72 -5.59 4.05 15.90
C ASP A 72 -5.73 3.12 17.11
N ARG A 73 -6.61 2.12 17.05
CA ARG A 73 -6.76 1.12 18.12
C ARG A 73 -5.54 0.21 18.26
N PHE A 74 -4.81 -0.03 17.16
CA PHE A 74 -3.70 -0.98 17.10
C PHE A 74 -2.34 -0.33 16.84
N PHE A 75 -2.32 0.93 16.40
CA PHE A 75 -1.10 1.69 16.12
C PHE A 75 -0.46 2.15 17.42
N ASN A 76 0.45 1.34 17.96
CA ASN A 76 1.07 1.56 19.26
C ASN A 76 2.60 1.55 19.16
N PHE A 77 3.16 2.72 18.87
CA PHE A 77 4.59 2.98 18.75
C PHE A 77 5.03 4.07 19.73
N PRO A 78 6.34 4.26 19.96
CA PRO A 78 6.83 5.41 20.72
C PRO A 78 6.30 6.72 20.14
N LYS A 79 5.81 7.62 20.99
CA LYS A 79 5.09 8.83 20.54
C LYS A 79 5.98 9.87 19.86
N ASP A 80 7.29 9.76 20.02
CA ASP A 80 8.30 10.61 19.39
C ASP A 80 8.81 10.07 18.04
N ILE A 81 8.34 8.87 17.63
CA ILE A 81 8.79 8.29 16.37
C ILE A 81 8.41 9.19 15.19
N PRO A 82 9.32 9.44 14.24
CA PRO A 82 9.00 10.14 13.02
C PRO A 82 7.96 9.37 12.19
N ILE A 83 6.90 10.06 11.74
CA ILE A 83 5.89 9.48 10.85
C ILE A 83 5.86 10.28 9.55
N ILE A 84 6.17 9.58 8.46
CA ILE A 84 6.21 10.12 7.10
C ILE A 84 4.81 10.05 6.51
N VAL A 85 4.26 11.18 6.11
CA VAL A 85 2.91 11.31 5.55
C VAL A 85 2.91 12.29 4.38
N LEU A 86 1.98 12.10 3.46
CA LEU A 86 1.74 13.08 2.39
C LEU A 86 1.18 14.38 2.98
N ASP A 87 1.78 15.50 2.65
CA ASP A 87 1.21 16.83 2.93
C ASP A 87 0.11 17.12 1.90
N HIS A 88 -1.11 16.80 2.29
CA HIS A 88 -2.29 16.90 1.45
C HIS A 88 -3.31 17.84 2.07
N GLY A 89 -4.10 18.53 1.24
CA GLY A 89 -5.11 19.49 1.72
C GLY A 89 -6.17 18.90 2.66
N LEU A 90 -6.45 17.60 2.55
CA LEU A 90 -7.34 16.87 3.46
C LEU A 90 -6.52 16.16 4.54
N ASN A 91 -6.47 16.73 5.73
CA ASN A 91 -5.59 16.32 6.82
C ASN A 91 -6.23 15.33 7.81
N PHE A 92 -7.09 14.42 7.37
CA PHE A 92 -7.74 13.46 8.26
C PHE A 92 -6.74 12.56 8.98
N LEU A 93 -5.77 12.01 8.26
CA LEU A 93 -4.71 11.18 8.83
C LEU A 93 -3.85 11.99 9.81
N HIS A 94 -3.46 13.21 9.46
CA HIS A 94 -2.66 14.08 10.34
C HIS A 94 -3.37 14.33 11.65
N ARG A 95 -4.67 14.66 11.62
CA ARG A 95 -5.47 14.85 12.84
C ARG A 95 -5.51 13.60 13.70
N LYS A 96 -5.81 12.44 13.11
CA LYS A 96 -5.85 11.17 13.85
C LYS A 96 -4.52 10.86 14.52
N LEU A 97 -3.41 11.06 13.82
CA LEU A 97 -2.08 10.86 14.38
C LEU A 97 -1.80 11.83 15.55
N LEU A 98 -2.08 13.12 15.36
CA LEU A 98 -1.89 14.13 16.40
C LEU A 98 -2.78 13.87 17.61
N ASP A 99 -4.06 13.53 17.41
CA ASP A 99 -5.00 13.20 18.48
C ASP A 99 -4.57 11.96 19.28
N SER A 100 -3.88 11.03 18.61
CA SER A 100 -3.28 9.84 19.25
C SER A 100 -1.92 10.13 19.92
N GLY A 101 -1.44 11.38 19.87
CA GLY A 101 -0.23 11.82 20.57
C GLY A 101 1.06 11.75 19.74
N TYR A 102 0.99 11.39 18.45
CA TYR A 102 2.14 11.38 17.54
C TYR A 102 2.35 12.79 16.98
N LYS A 103 3.42 13.46 17.40
CA LYS A 103 3.67 14.87 17.07
C LYS A 103 4.78 15.09 16.05
N ASN A 104 5.59 14.05 15.80
CA ASN A 104 6.73 14.14 14.91
C ASN A 104 6.36 13.72 13.48
N LEU A 105 5.49 14.52 12.84
CA LEU A 105 5.06 14.26 11.46
C LEU A 105 6.03 14.88 10.46
N ILE A 106 6.58 14.05 9.57
CA ILE A 106 7.36 14.48 8.41
C ILE A 106 6.40 14.56 7.23
N LYS A 107 5.97 15.78 6.92
CA LYS A 107 5.01 16.06 5.85
C LYS A 107 5.75 16.35 4.55
N ILE A 108 5.48 15.55 3.53
CA ILE A 108 6.10 15.66 2.20
C ILE A 108 5.00 15.96 1.18
N LYS A 109 5.19 17.01 0.39
CA LYS A 109 4.24 17.41 -0.67
C LYS A 109 4.30 16.45 -1.86
N ASP A 110 3.26 16.50 -2.68
CA ASP A 110 3.23 15.75 -3.95
C ASP A 110 4.47 16.05 -4.80
N LYS A 111 5.14 14.97 -5.23
CA LYS A 111 6.39 15.02 -6.05
C LYS A 111 7.60 15.67 -5.37
N GLU A 112 7.50 15.99 -4.09
CA GLU A 112 8.62 16.50 -3.31
C GLU A 112 9.54 15.36 -2.89
N THR A 113 10.85 15.59 -2.97
CA THR A 113 11.89 14.70 -2.44
C THR A 113 12.55 15.33 -1.24
N ILE A 114 12.61 14.61 -0.13
CA ILE A 114 13.35 15.01 1.06
C ILE A 114 14.42 13.97 1.39
N LYS A 115 15.41 14.40 2.14
CA LYS A 115 16.43 13.52 2.70
C LYS A 115 16.05 13.14 4.14
N PHE A 116 16.01 11.82 4.40
CA PHE A 116 15.86 11.26 5.74
C PHE A 116 17.04 10.30 6.01
N LYS A 117 17.99 10.72 6.87
CA LYS A 117 19.25 9.99 7.07
C LYS A 117 19.96 9.76 5.72
N ASP A 118 20.20 8.52 5.33
CA ASP A 118 20.81 8.12 4.06
C ASP A 118 19.79 7.78 2.96
N LEU A 119 18.49 8.04 3.19
CA LEU A 119 17.41 7.87 2.23
C LEU A 119 17.00 9.19 1.60
N GLU A 120 16.69 9.14 0.31
CA GLU A 120 15.84 10.13 -0.35
C GLU A 120 14.43 9.54 -0.47
N LEU A 121 13.44 10.31 -0.03
CA LEU A 121 12.04 9.94 0.00
C LEU A 121 11.25 10.87 -0.90
N THR A 122 10.58 10.32 -1.91
CA THR A 122 9.68 11.08 -2.78
C THR A 122 8.26 10.54 -2.61
N LEU A 123 7.32 11.42 -2.26
CA LEU A 123 5.92 11.06 -2.13
C LEU A 123 5.10 11.54 -3.32
N PHE A 124 4.04 10.80 -3.60
CA PHE A 124 3.08 11.11 -4.66
C PHE A 124 1.67 11.12 -4.11
N ALA A 125 0.90 12.13 -4.49
CA ALA A 125 -0.54 12.18 -4.28
C ALA A 125 -1.27 11.14 -5.14
N PRO A 126 -2.58 10.94 -4.95
CA PRO A 126 -3.34 9.98 -5.75
C PRO A 126 -3.16 10.17 -7.26
N PHE A 127 -2.82 9.06 -7.94
CA PHE A 127 -2.53 9.06 -9.38
C PHE A 127 -3.77 9.08 -10.24
N VAL A 128 -4.86 8.43 -9.78
CA VAL A 128 -6.08 8.26 -10.55
C VAL A 128 -7.20 9.12 -9.99
N LYS A 129 -7.85 9.89 -10.86
CA LYS A 129 -9.06 10.64 -10.52
C LYS A 129 -10.27 9.80 -10.93
N HIS A 130 -11.19 9.58 -9.99
CA HIS A 130 -12.44 8.88 -10.24
C HIS A 130 -13.55 9.89 -10.59
N ASN A 131 -14.39 9.52 -11.54
CA ASN A 131 -15.63 10.25 -11.82
C ASN A 131 -16.74 9.66 -10.93
N PHE A 132 -17.23 10.43 -9.98
CA PHE A 132 -18.29 9.98 -9.06
C PHE A 132 -19.68 10.44 -9.47
N PHE A 133 -19.78 11.40 -10.40
CA PHE A 133 -21.06 11.96 -10.83
C PHE A 133 -21.16 11.99 -12.36
N GLU A 134 -22.39 11.93 -12.86
CA GLU A 134 -22.70 11.96 -14.30
C GLU A 134 -22.31 13.26 -14.99
N ASP A 135 -22.12 14.32 -14.24
CA ASP A 135 -21.71 15.66 -14.74
C ASP A 135 -20.22 15.80 -15.03
N ASN A 136 -19.45 14.68 -15.01
CA ASN A 136 -17.99 14.67 -15.17
C ASN A 136 -17.22 15.40 -14.06
N THR A 137 -17.81 15.64 -12.90
CA THR A 137 -17.08 16.14 -11.75
C THR A 137 -16.04 15.11 -11.30
N LYS A 138 -14.78 15.39 -11.57
CA LYS A 138 -13.67 14.54 -11.18
C LYS A 138 -13.32 14.81 -9.73
N ILE A 139 -13.85 13.97 -8.83
CA ILE A 139 -13.34 13.92 -7.48
C ILE A 139 -12.18 12.92 -7.49
N GLY A 140 -10.98 13.40 -7.22
CA GLY A 140 -9.82 12.55 -7.10
C GLY A 140 -9.97 11.57 -5.93
N ASN A 141 -9.26 10.45 -5.99
CA ASN A 141 -8.92 9.74 -4.76
C ASN A 141 -8.17 10.75 -3.86
N LEU A 142 -8.75 11.05 -2.71
CA LEU A 142 -8.29 12.16 -1.88
C LEU A 142 -7.38 11.71 -0.74
N ILE A 143 -7.15 10.41 -0.59
CA ILE A 143 -6.51 9.87 0.62
C ILE A 143 -5.23 9.09 0.37
N ASP A 144 -5.09 8.43 -0.79
CA ASP A 144 -3.93 7.58 -1.06
C ASP A 144 -2.64 8.37 -1.28
N SER A 145 -1.53 7.72 -1.05
CA SER A 145 -0.21 8.19 -1.45
C SER A 145 0.64 7.02 -1.95
N ALA A 146 1.74 7.33 -2.61
CA ALA A 146 2.78 6.39 -2.96
C ALA A 146 4.14 6.98 -2.57
N ILE A 147 5.16 6.12 -2.48
CA ILE A 147 6.50 6.54 -2.07
C ILE A 147 7.57 5.87 -2.94
N VAL A 148 8.63 6.63 -3.25
CA VAL A 148 9.87 6.11 -3.81
C VAL A 148 10.97 6.27 -2.77
N PHE A 149 11.65 5.18 -2.48
CA PHE A 149 12.86 5.14 -1.63
C PHE A 149 14.08 5.07 -2.53
N GLN A 150 15.06 5.94 -2.31
CA GLN A 150 16.34 5.90 -3.01
C GLN A 150 17.49 5.91 -1.99
N SER A 151 18.41 4.99 -2.11
CA SER A 151 19.68 4.91 -1.37
C SER A 151 20.61 3.94 -2.07
N ASP A 152 21.92 4.08 -1.86
CA ASP A 152 22.92 3.13 -2.36
C ASP A 152 22.84 2.89 -3.89
N ASN A 153 22.47 3.90 -4.66
CA ASN A 153 22.21 3.85 -6.11
C ASN A 153 21.10 2.87 -6.50
N GLN A 154 20.19 2.60 -5.59
CA GLN A 154 19.02 1.77 -5.81
C GLN A 154 17.72 2.55 -5.57
N SER A 155 16.65 2.10 -6.20
CA SER A 155 15.33 2.70 -6.06
C SER A 155 14.25 1.65 -5.87
N ILE A 156 13.34 1.93 -4.93
CA ILE A 156 12.18 1.09 -4.62
C ILE A 156 10.93 1.94 -4.77
N PHE A 157 10.01 1.49 -5.62
CA PHE A 157 8.68 2.09 -5.74
C PHE A 157 7.67 1.29 -4.93
N ASN A 158 7.00 1.95 -4.00
CA ASN A 158 5.90 1.39 -3.24
C ASN A 158 4.62 2.15 -3.58
N ALA A 159 3.81 1.56 -4.46
CA ALA A 159 2.51 2.12 -4.84
C ALA A 159 1.45 1.92 -3.74
N ASN A 160 1.59 0.88 -2.90
CA ASN A 160 0.54 0.39 -2.01
C ASN A 160 -0.84 0.40 -2.72
N ASP A 161 -1.87 1.11 -2.24
CA ASP A 161 -3.19 1.17 -2.88
C ASP A 161 -3.31 2.26 -3.95
N ASN A 162 -2.29 3.10 -4.10
CA ASN A 162 -2.26 4.19 -5.08
C ASN A 162 -1.79 3.69 -6.44
N GLN A 163 -2.68 3.00 -7.17
CA GLN A 163 -2.35 2.41 -8.46
C GLN A 163 -2.07 3.48 -9.53
N PRO A 164 -0.89 3.45 -10.17
CA PRO A 164 -0.61 4.35 -11.29
C PRO A 164 -1.37 3.94 -12.55
N SER A 165 -1.70 4.91 -13.38
CA SER A 165 -2.10 4.67 -14.78
C SER A 165 -0.87 4.33 -15.63
N ASN A 166 -1.09 3.86 -16.86
CA ASN A 166 0.02 3.64 -17.80
C ASN A 166 0.82 4.93 -18.06
N ASP A 167 0.15 6.09 -18.17
CA ASP A 167 0.83 7.38 -18.35
C ASP A 167 1.64 7.77 -17.12
N THR A 168 1.11 7.54 -15.93
CA THR A 168 1.86 7.75 -14.68
C THR A 168 3.08 6.83 -14.60
N CYS A 169 2.97 5.59 -15.04
CA CYS A 169 4.12 4.68 -15.14
C CYS A 169 5.22 5.22 -16.06
N ARG A 170 4.85 5.82 -17.20
CA ARG A 170 5.81 6.48 -18.10
C ARG A 170 6.48 7.67 -17.44
N GLU A 171 5.72 8.49 -16.72
CA GLU A 171 6.25 9.62 -15.93
C GLU A 171 7.23 9.15 -14.86
N LEU A 172 6.87 8.15 -14.06
CA LEU A 172 7.73 7.58 -13.03
C LEU A 172 9.03 7.03 -13.62
N LYS A 173 8.96 6.33 -14.74
CA LYS A 173 10.13 5.83 -15.44
C LYS A 173 11.03 6.95 -15.97
N SER A 174 10.43 8.04 -16.45
CA SER A 174 11.16 9.23 -16.88
C SER A 174 11.91 9.91 -15.73
N LEU A 175 11.30 9.96 -14.54
CA LEU A 175 11.86 10.60 -13.36
C LEU A 175 12.96 9.77 -12.67
N PHE A 176 12.75 8.45 -12.57
CA PHE A 176 13.59 7.57 -11.74
C PHE A 176 14.37 6.52 -12.53
N GLY A 177 14.12 6.38 -13.83
CA GLY A 177 14.64 5.25 -14.61
C GLY A 177 13.91 3.95 -14.24
N ASN A 178 14.60 2.81 -14.42
CA ASN A 178 14.05 1.51 -14.01
C ASN A 178 14.24 1.33 -12.51
N PHE A 179 13.15 1.05 -11.80
CA PHE A 179 13.22 0.69 -10.38
C PHE A 179 13.93 -0.65 -10.19
N ASP A 180 14.71 -0.75 -9.13
CA ASP A 180 15.25 -2.06 -8.70
C ASP A 180 14.14 -2.97 -8.18
N LEU A 181 13.16 -2.40 -7.46
CA LEU A 181 11.99 -3.10 -6.98
C LEU A 181 10.74 -2.23 -7.16
N ALA A 182 9.68 -2.81 -7.72
CA ALA A 182 8.34 -2.23 -7.68
C ALA A 182 7.43 -3.10 -6.81
N MET A 183 6.79 -2.49 -5.83
CA MET A 183 5.79 -3.09 -4.97
C MET A 183 4.43 -2.49 -5.31
N MET A 184 3.56 -3.28 -5.91
CA MET A 184 2.30 -2.79 -6.48
C MET A 184 1.13 -3.69 -6.11
N ASN A 185 -0.04 -3.07 -5.98
CA ASN A 185 -1.29 -3.73 -5.68
C ASN A 185 -1.68 -4.72 -6.80
N TYR A 186 -2.13 -5.89 -6.41
CA TYR A 186 -2.56 -6.97 -7.30
C TYR A 186 -3.99 -7.44 -7.02
N ASN A 187 -4.65 -6.89 -6.01
CA ASN A 187 -5.97 -7.28 -5.54
C ASN A 187 -6.94 -6.10 -5.52
N ASN A 188 -8.23 -6.41 -5.37
CA ASN A 188 -9.31 -5.44 -5.24
C ASN A 188 -10.06 -5.68 -3.92
N ALA A 189 -10.26 -4.63 -3.13
CA ALA A 189 -10.98 -4.67 -1.86
C ALA A 189 -12.46 -4.30 -1.98
N GLY A 190 -12.98 -4.03 -3.20
CA GLY A 190 -14.37 -3.64 -3.43
C GLY A 190 -15.38 -4.73 -3.05
N PRO A 191 -16.62 -4.33 -2.66
CA PRO A 191 -17.65 -5.26 -2.24
C PRO A 191 -18.29 -6.07 -3.38
N TYR A 192 -18.02 -5.73 -4.64
CA TYR A 192 -18.56 -6.40 -5.81
C TYR A 192 -17.65 -7.56 -6.26
N PRO A 193 -18.19 -8.72 -6.57
CA PRO A 193 -19.60 -9.12 -6.53
C PRO A 193 -20.06 -9.71 -5.18
N SER A 194 -19.16 -9.94 -4.25
CA SER A 194 -19.34 -10.70 -3.01
C SER A 194 -20.56 -10.24 -2.18
N CYS A 195 -20.75 -8.94 -2.07
CA CYS A 195 -21.80 -8.34 -1.23
C CYS A 195 -23.10 -7.98 -1.98
N PHE A 196 -23.20 -8.34 -3.25
CA PHE A 196 -24.37 -7.99 -4.08
C PHE A 196 -25.40 -9.09 -4.06
N ASN A 197 -26.53 -8.88 -3.35
CA ASN A 197 -27.59 -9.88 -3.16
C ASN A 197 -28.47 -10.10 -4.40
N ASN A 198 -28.41 -9.21 -5.38
CA ASN A 198 -29.13 -9.33 -6.64
C ASN A 198 -28.45 -10.25 -7.68
N LEU A 199 -27.27 -10.76 -7.36
CA LEU A 199 -26.54 -11.70 -8.19
C LEU A 199 -26.72 -13.13 -7.66
N THR A 200 -26.90 -14.07 -8.58
CA THR A 200 -26.85 -15.52 -8.27
C THR A 200 -25.41 -15.93 -7.92
N GLU A 201 -25.25 -17.11 -7.32
CA GLU A 201 -23.92 -17.66 -7.00
C GLU A 201 -23.08 -17.88 -8.28
N GLU A 202 -23.72 -18.28 -9.39
CA GLU A 202 -23.05 -18.45 -10.68
C GLU A 202 -22.56 -17.11 -11.24
N GLU A 203 -23.41 -16.08 -11.23
CA GLU A 203 -23.05 -14.72 -11.65
C GLU A 203 -21.92 -14.16 -10.79
N LYS A 204 -21.96 -14.35 -9.47
CA LYS A 204 -20.87 -13.95 -8.57
C LYS A 204 -19.56 -14.63 -8.92
N HIS A 205 -19.60 -15.91 -9.27
CA HIS A 205 -18.38 -16.65 -9.65
C HIS A 205 -17.78 -16.10 -10.96
N ILE A 206 -18.61 -15.84 -11.96
CA ILE A 206 -18.19 -15.25 -13.24
C ILE A 206 -17.58 -13.86 -12.99
N GLU A 207 -18.28 -13.01 -12.26
CA GLU A 207 -17.83 -11.63 -12.00
C GLU A 207 -16.56 -11.57 -11.12
N HIS A 208 -16.42 -12.48 -10.17
CA HIS A 208 -15.20 -12.63 -9.41
C HIS A 208 -13.99 -12.93 -10.31
N ASN A 209 -14.12 -13.91 -11.20
CA ASN A 209 -13.04 -14.25 -12.14
C ASN A 209 -12.72 -13.08 -13.09
N ASN A 210 -13.76 -12.39 -13.59
CA ASN A 210 -13.59 -11.22 -14.44
C ASN A 210 -12.83 -10.10 -13.73
N ASN A 211 -13.14 -9.86 -12.45
CA ASN A 211 -12.43 -8.86 -11.64
C ASN A 211 -10.96 -9.21 -11.44
N LEU A 212 -10.66 -10.46 -11.12
CA LEU A 212 -9.28 -10.91 -10.94
C LEU A 212 -8.47 -10.72 -12.22
N LEU A 213 -9.03 -11.13 -13.37
CA LEU A 213 -8.36 -10.98 -14.67
C LEU A 213 -8.11 -9.51 -15.01
N ARG A 214 -9.09 -8.63 -14.83
CA ARG A 214 -8.93 -7.19 -15.08
C ARG A 214 -7.81 -6.58 -14.22
N ASN A 215 -7.75 -6.95 -12.94
CA ASN A 215 -6.71 -6.45 -12.03
C ASN A 215 -5.32 -6.91 -12.47
N ILE A 216 -5.18 -8.18 -12.82
CA ILE A 216 -3.92 -8.77 -13.28
C ILE A 216 -3.48 -8.14 -14.61
N ASP A 217 -4.40 -8.02 -15.58
CA ASP A 217 -4.11 -7.41 -16.88
C ASP A 217 -3.65 -5.96 -16.74
N PHE A 218 -4.30 -5.19 -15.88
CA PHE A 218 -3.92 -3.82 -15.60
C PHE A 218 -2.54 -3.72 -14.94
N LEU A 219 -2.28 -4.55 -13.94
CA LEU A 219 -0.98 -4.65 -13.30
C LEU A 219 0.12 -5.01 -14.31
N HIS A 220 -0.10 -6.02 -15.13
CA HIS A 220 0.87 -6.43 -16.14
C HIS A 220 1.13 -5.34 -17.17
N SER A 221 0.11 -4.57 -17.56
CA SER A 221 0.29 -3.43 -18.49
C SER A 221 1.22 -2.36 -17.89
N ASN A 222 1.06 -2.09 -16.59
CA ASN A 222 1.93 -1.16 -15.86
C ASN A 222 3.37 -1.69 -15.72
N LEU A 223 3.53 -2.97 -15.40
CA LEU A 223 4.84 -3.59 -15.27
C LEU A 223 5.62 -3.64 -16.58
N LYS A 224 4.94 -3.82 -17.72
CA LYS A 224 5.56 -3.75 -19.06
C LYS A 224 6.13 -2.37 -19.38
N ILE A 225 5.56 -1.32 -18.80
CA ILE A 225 6.06 0.06 -18.96
C ILE A 225 7.19 0.33 -17.96
N LEU A 226 6.97 0.04 -16.68
CA LEU A 226 7.95 0.31 -15.62
C LEU A 226 9.22 -0.53 -15.78
N MET A 227 9.09 -1.78 -16.18
CA MET A 227 10.20 -2.75 -16.34
C MET A 227 11.13 -2.76 -15.11
N PRO A 228 10.60 -2.98 -13.89
CA PRO A 228 11.45 -3.05 -12.71
C PRO A 228 12.33 -4.30 -12.77
N LYS A 229 13.48 -4.24 -12.08
CA LYS A 229 14.36 -5.43 -11.99
C LYS A 229 13.69 -6.57 -11.22
N TYR A 230 12.96 -6.21 -10.15
CA TYR A 230 12.17 -7.13 -9.35
C TYR A 230 10.77 -6.55 -9.11
N PHE A 231 9.80 -7.44 -9.00
CA PHE A 231 8.43 -7.11 -8.66
C PHE A 231 7.99 -7.89 -7.43
N LEU A 232 7.33 -7.22 -6.48
CA LEU A 232 6.69 -7.82 -5.33
C LEU A 232 5.20 -7.50 -5.38
N PRO A 233 4.30 -8.49 -5.52
CA PRO A 233 2.87 -8.28 -5.31
C PRO A 233 2.65 -7.77 -3.89
N PHE A 234 2.00 -6.61 -3.75
CA PHE A 234 1.97 -5.87 -2.50
C PHE A 234 0.62 -5.20 -2.29
N ALA A 235 0.17 -5.13 -1.04
CA ALA A 235 -1.14 -4.65 -0.65
C ALA A 235 -2.33 -5.51 -1.13
N GLY A 236 -3.47 -5.42 -0.46
CA GLY A 236 -4.71 -6.07 -0.83
C GLY A 236 -4.89 -7.53 -0.39
N ALA A 237 -4.04 -8.08 0.47
CA ALA A 237 -4.22 -9.43 1.02
C ALA A 237 -4.96 -9.38 2.36
N TYR A 238 -6.19 -9.89 2.38
CA TYR A 238 -7.01 -9.99 3.58
C TYR A 238 -8.04 -11.11 3.45
N VAL A 239 -8.62 -11.50 4.58
CA VAL A 239 -9.81 -12.35 4.64
C VAL A 239 -10.87 -11.72 5.54
N LEU A 240 -12.13 -11.99 5.24
CA LEU A 240 -13.24 -11.62 6.12
C LEU A 240 -13.38 -12.65 7.25
N GLY A 241 -13.43 -12.16 8.48
CA GLY A 241 -13.70 -12.94 9.68
C GLY A 241 -15.18 -12.91 10.10
N GLY A 242 -15.52 -13.69 11.12
CA GLY A 242 -16.84 -13.67 11.75
C GLY A 242 -17.96 -14.09 10.80
N LYS A 243 -19.08 -13.38 10.87
CA LYS A 243 -20.31 -13.70 10.12
C LYS A 243 -20.12 -13.73 8.59
N ASN A 244 -19.19 -12.93 8.10
CA ASN A 244 -19.00 -12.73 6.66
C ASN A 244 -17.97 -13.68 6.03
N HIS A 245 -17.43 -14.64 6.80
CA HIS A 245 -16.39 -15.56 6.32
C HIS A 245 -16.78 -16.31 5.03
N TYR A 246 -18.05 -16.60 4.83
CA TYR A 246 -18.56 -17.28 3.62
C TYR A 246 -18.40 -16.45 2.34
N LYS A 247 -18.22 -15.13 2.47
CA LYS A 247 -17.99 -14.22 1.33
C LYS A 247 -16.55 -14.27 0.80
N ASN A 248 -15.63 -14.89 1.53
CA ASN A 248 -14.21 -14.99 1.12
C ASN A 248 -14.04 -15.64 -0.26
N LYS A 249 -14.90 -16.55 -0.64
CA LYS A 249 -14.86 -17.24 -1.94
C LYS A 249 -14.99 -16.31 -3.16
N TYR A 250 -15.53 -15.10 -2.98
CA TYR A 250 -15.73 -14.11 -4.05
C TYR A 250 -15.04 -12.77 -3.80
N LEU A 251 -14.07 -12.72 -2.90
CA LEU A 251 -13.25 -11.52 -2.72
C LEU A 251 -12.38 -11.25 -3.96
N GLY A 252 -12.05 -9.98 -4.18
CA GLY A 252 -11.14 -9.57 -5.25
C GLY A 252 -9.67 -9.89 -4.98
N THR A 253 -9.40 -11.00 -4.28
CA THR A 253 -8.05 -11.41 -3.87
C THR A 253 -7.58 -12.66 -4.60
N THR A 254 -6.33 -12.67 -5.02
CA THR A 254 -5.66 -13.79 -5.65
C THR A 254 -4.36 -14.13 -4.92
N THR A 255 -3.72 -15.21 -5.32
CA THR A 255 -2.42 -15.63 -4.77
C THR A 255 -1.25 -14.97 -5.52
N TRP A 256 -0.08 -14.93 -4.90
CA TRP A 256 1.13 -14.47 -5.55
C TRP A 256 1.47 -15.31 -6.77
N ASP A 257 1.33 -16.63 -6.71
CA ASP A 257 1.62 -17.53 -7.84
C ASP A 257 0.82 -17.13 -9.07
N LYS A 258 -0.51 -16.95 -8.93
CA LYS A 258 -1.37 -16.49 -10.04
C LYS A 258 -1.06 -15.08 -10.53
N CYS A 259 -0.50 -14.24 -9.68
CA CYS A 259 -0.11 -12.88 -10.06
C CYS A 259 1.18 -12.85 -10.88
N ILE A 260 2.08 -13.81 -10.65
CA ILE A 260 3.41 -13.88 -11.27
C ILE A 260 3.37 -14.65 -12.60
N GLU A 261 2.47 -15.63 -12.76
CA GLU A 261 2.22 -16.35 -14.01
C GLU A 261 1.74 -15.40 -15.13
#